data_64ff679228627ca067037074c41b95cd
#
_entry.id   64ff679228627ca067037074c41b95cd
#
_cell.length_a   1.000
_cell.length_b   1.000
_cell.length_c   1.000
_cell.angle_alpha   90.00
_cell.angle_beta   90.00
_cell.angle_gamma   90.00
#
_symmetry.space_group_name_H-M   'P 1'
#
loop_
_entity.id
_entity.type
_entity.pdbx_description
1 polymer ?
#
loop_
_entity_poly.entity_id
_entity_poly.type
_entity_poly.pdbx_seq_one_letter_code
_entity_poly.pdbx_strand_id
1 'polypeptide(L)'
;MQFIITTITKVNTDLIYQAQALAQKLNKKFVTRNNLSLERLKQDNNVDNILIFTKDGLKAHTSQGDLFFHLNMAQLRILNLNRNQKDHMVEAMDLKPKMSVLDCTLGLGTDATVASYIVGENGKVTGVKVVTTQLGEPDSRGRRSP
;
A
#
# COMPACT_ATOMS: atom_id res chain seq x y z
N MET A 1 8.75 -1.18 12.52
CA MET A 1 8.44 -2.32 11.61
C MET A 1 9.61 -2.50 10.66
N GLN A 2 10.27 -3.66 10.69
CA GLN A 2 11.37 -3.97 9.78
C GLN A 2 10.82 -4.71 8.56
N PHE A 3 11.19 -4.24 7.37
CA PHE A 3 10.85 -4.89 6.11
C PHE A 3 11.91 -4.60 5.06
N ILE A 4 11.98 -5.45 4.05
CA ILE A 4 12.80 -5.27 2.85
C ILE A 4 11.90 -5.06 1.64
N ILE A 5 12.51 -4.56 0.58
CA ILE A 5 11.86 -4.37 -0.72
C ILE A 5 12.50 -5.31 -1.73
N THR A 6 11.67 -5.99 -2.51
CA THR A 6 12.11 -6.91 -3.58
C THR A 6 11.17 -6.79 -4.79
N THR A 7 11.41 -7.60 -5.80
CA THR A 7 10.59 -7.72 -7.01
C THR A 7 10.04 -9.14 -7.16
N ILE A 8 9.15 -9.35 -8.14
CA ILE A 8 8.81 -10.69 -8.62
C ILE A 8 10.03 -11.37 -9.24
N THR A 9 9.98 -12.70 -9.43
CA THR A 9 11.10 -13.50 -9.91
C THR A 9 11.47 -13.19 -11.37
N LYS A 10 10.46 -13.04 -12.24
CA LYS A 10 10.65 -12.66 -13.66
C LYS A 10 10.37 -11.17 -13.80
N VAL A 11 11.41 -10.37 -13.82
CA VAL A 11 11.34 -8.92 -13.76
C VAL A 11 12.08 -8.26 -14.92
N ASN A 12 11.57 -7.13 -15.40
CA ASN A 12 12.28 -6.23 -16.31
C ASN A 12 13.12 -5.20 -15.53
N THR A 13 14.02 -4.52 -16.21
CA THR A 13 14.92 -3.50 -15.63
C THR A 13 14.15 -2.34 -14.98
N ASP A 14 13.05 -1.92 -15.59
CA ASP A 14 12.24 -0.79 -15.09
C ASP A 14 11.64 -1.06 -13.71
N LEU A 15 11.16 -2.29 -13.48
CA LEU A 15 10.59 -2.68 -12.21
C LEU A 15 11.66 -2.73 -11.11
N ILE A 16 12.87 -3.16 -11.45
CA ILE A 16 14.02 -3.14 -10.52
C ILE A 16 14.35 -1.70 -10.15
N TYR A 17 14.41 -0.81 -11.13
CA TYR A 17 14.71 0.60 -10.91
C TYR A 17 13.69 1.26 -10.00
N GLN A 18 12.39 1.04 -10.25
CA GLN A 18 11.31 1.55 -9.40
C GLN A 18 11.40 1.03 -7.96
N ALA A 19 11.68 -0.26 -7.80
CA ALA A 19 11.84 -0.88 -6.49
C ALA A 19 13.04 -0.30 -5.71
N GLN A 20 14.16 -0.07 -6.39
CA GLN A 20 15.35 0.57 -5.80
C GLN A 20 15.09 2.02 -5.43
N ALA A 21 14.43 2.78 -6.29
CA ALA A 21 14.07 4.18 -6.02
C ALA A 21 13.15 4.28 -4.79
N LEU A 22 12.17 3.40 -4.66
CA LEU A 22 11.31 3.36 -3.48
C LEU A 22 12.10 2.95 -2.23
N ALA A 23 13.03 2.00 -2.35
CA ALA A 23 13.86 1.57 -1.24
C ALA A 23 14.71 2.72 -0.68
N GLN A 24 15.32 3.51 -1.56
CA GLN A 24 16.05 4.72 -1.19
C GLN A 24 15.13 5.75 -0.50
N LYS A 25 13.98 6.04 -1.10
CA LYS A 25 13.01 7.00 -0.55
C LYS A 25 12.54 6.63 0.85
N LEU A 26 12.36 5.33 1.12
CA LEU A 26 11.88 4.83 2.41
C LEU A 26 13.01 4.48 3.38
N ASN A 27 14.27 4.68 2.99
CA ASN A 27 15.46 4.26 3.73
C ASN A 27 15.39 2.77 4.15
N LYS A 28 15.07 1.91 3.17
CA LYS A 28 14.94 0.46 3.35
C LYS A 28 15.86 -0.29 2.40
N LYS A 29 16.19 -1.54 2.78
CA LYS A 29 17.04 -2.40 1.97
C LYS A 29 16.28 -2.93 0.76
N PHE A 30 16.82 -2.75 -0.44
CA PHE A 30 16.43 -3.49 -1.63
C PHE A 30 17.21 -4.81 -1.70
N VAL A 31 16.51 -5.91 -1.96
CA VAL A 31 17.12 -7.24 -2.12
C VAL A 31 16.63 -7.85 -3.42
N THR A 32 17.57 -8.20 -4.30
CA THR A 32 17.25 -8.92 -5.54
C THR A 32 16.72 -10.31 -5.22
N ARG A 33 15.64 -10.70 -5.86
CA ARG A 33 14.95 -11.94 -5.49
C ARG A 33 15.74 -13.21 -5.89
N ASN A 34 16.49 -13.21 -6.97
CA ASN A 34 17.36 -14.30 -7.44
C ASN A 34 16.74 -15.71 -7.33
N ASN A 35 15.45 -15.85 -7.66
CA ASN A 35 14.67 -17.10 -7.51
C ASN A 35 14.52 -17.62 -6.06
N LEU A 36 14.90 -16.86 -5.05
CA LEU A 36 14.70 -17.25 -3.67
C LEU A 36 13.21 -17.22 -3.26
N SER A 37 12.83 -18.10 -2.34
CA SER A 37 11.49 -18.03 -1.72
C SER A 37 11.36 -16.79 -0.84
N LEU A 38 10.12 -16.35 -0.56
CA LEU A 38 9.90 -15.21 0.33
C LEU A 38 10.34 -15.53 1.76
N GLU A 39 10.11 -16.75 2.20
CA GLU A 39 10.52 -17.23 3.53
C GLU A 39 12.04 -17.18 3.68
N ARG A 40 12.77 -17.60 2.65
CA ARG A 40 14.23 -17.52 2.66
C ARG A 40 14.72 -16.07 2.73
N LEU A 41 14.11 -15.17 1.95
CA LEU A 41 14.41 -13.73 2.01
C LEU A 41 14.14 -13.13 3.40
N LYS A 42 13.04 -13.55 4.07
CA LYS A 42 12.74 -13.12 5.44
C LYS A 42 13.83 -13.56 6.41
N GLN A 43 14.20 -14.84 6.36
CA GLN A 43 15.23 -15.43 7.22
C GLN A 43 16.59 -14.75 7.03
N ASP A 44 17.06 -14.65 5.78
CA ASP A 44 18.38 -14.10 5.43
C ASP A 44 18.51 -12.61 5.80
N ASN A 45 17.40 -11.89 5.90
CA ASN A 45 17.39 -10.47 6.23
C ASN A 45 16.80 -10.15 7.62
N ASN A 46 16.40 -11.16 8.37
CA ASN A 46 15.80 -11.04 9.71
C ASN A 46 14.62 -10.05 9.73
N VAL A 47 13.65 -10.26 8.84
CA VAL A 47 12.45 -9.42 8.72
C VAL A 47 11.18 -10.28 8.62
N ASP A 48 10.07 -9.77 9.13
CA ASP A 48 8.76 -10.44 9.08
C ASP A 48 7.96 -10.07 7.83
N ASN A 49 8.29 -8.95 7.20
CA ASN A 49 7.51 -8.39 6.12
C ASN A 49 8.37 -8.08 4.90
N ILE A 50 7.79 -8.28 3.71
CA ILE A 50 8.43 -7.96 2.43
C ILE A 50 7.48 -7.14 1.59
N LEU A 51 7.96 -6.03 1.03
CA LEU A 51 7.26 -5.27 0.02
C LEU A 51 7.75 -5.72 -1.36
N ILE A 52 6.84 -6.21 -2.19
CA ILE A 52 7.15 -6.84 -3.48
C ILE A 52 6.60 -5.97 -4.60
N PHE A 53 7.47 -5.53 -5.50
CA PHE A 53 7.06 -4.95 -6.77
C PHE A 53 6.60 -6.03 -7.73
N THR A 54 5.36 -5.92 -8.20
CA THR A 54 4.76 -6.80 -9.20
C THR A 54 4.42 -6.00 -10.46
N LYS A 55 4.03 -6.69 -11.53
CA LYS A 55 3.57 -6.02 -12.76
C LYS A 55 2.28 -5.23 -12.54
N ASP A 56 1.46 -5.65 -11.57
CA ASP A 56 0.14 -5.08 -11.28
C ASP A 56 0.19 -4.05 -10.13
N GLY A 57 1.37 -3.77 -9.57
CA GLY A 57 1.54 -2.83 -8.46
C GLY A 57 2.33 -3.40 -7.28
N LEU A 58 2.13 -2.83 -6.12
CA LEU A 58 2.80 -3.22 -4.89
C LEU A 58 2.00 -4.28 -4.13
N LYS A 59 2.72 -5.27 -3.60
CA LYS A 59 2.20 -6.31 -2.74
C LYS A 59 3.00 -6.35 -1.44
N ALA A 60 2.35 -6.27 -0.30
CA ALA A 60 2.99 -6.52 0.97
C ALA A 60 2.74 -7.97 1.40
N HIS A 61 3.82 -8.73 1.58
CA HIS A 61 3.78 -10.08 2.12
C HIS A 61 4.11 -10.03 3.61
N THR A 62 3.13 -10.35 4.44
CA THR A 62 3.21 -10.25 5.90
C THR A 62 2.98 -11.62 6.56
N SER A 63 3.18 -11.71 7.86
CA SER A 63 2.84 -12.91 8.65
C SER A 63 1.33 -13.19 8.70
N GLN A 64 0.50 -12.17 8.45
CA GLN A 64 -0.97 -12.27 8.45
C GLN A 64 -1.56 -12.51 7.05
N GLY A 65 -0.70 -12.65 6.03
CA GLY A 65 -1.10 -12.84 4.64
C GLY A 65 -0.63 -11.72 3.71
N ASP A 66 -1.12 -11.80 2.49
CA ASP A 66 -0.76 -10.89 1.41
C ASP A 66 -1.74 -9.71 1.33
N LEU A 67 -1.21 -8.50 1.35
CA LEU A 67 -1.97 -7.27 1.11
C LEU A 67 -1.59 -6.72 -0.26
N PHE A 68 -2.56 -6.59 -1.14
CA PHE A 68 -2.37 -5.98 -2.45
C PHE A 68 -2.75 -4.51 -2.40
N PHE A 69 -1.83 -3.66 -2.84
CA PHE A 69 -2.11 -2.26 -3.06
C PHE A 69 -2.41 -2.05 -4.55
N HIS A 70 -3.69 -2.07 -4.89
CA HIS A 70 -4.15 -1.82 -6.25
C HIS A 70 -4.38 -0.31 -6.45
N LEU A 71 -3.34 0.41 -6.82
CA LEU A 71 -3.46 1.78 -7.36
C LEU A 71 -4.31 1.81 -8.63
N ASN A 72 -4.47 0.67 -9.31
CA ASN A 72 -5.16 0.57 -10.60
C ASN A 72 -6.60 1.07 -10.56
N MET A 73 -7.33 0.84 -9.46
CA MET A 73 -8.71 1.35 -9.35
C MET A 73 -8.75 2.88 -9.20
N ALA A 74 -7.88 3.45 -8.38
CA ALA A 74 -7.78 4.91 -8.26
C ALA A 74 -7.32 5.53 -9.58
N GLN A 75 -6.31 4.95 -10.23
CA GLN A 75 -5.82 5.41 -11.53
C GLN A 75 -6.90 5.34 -12.60
N LEU A 76 -7.64 4.23 -12.68
CA LEU A 76 -8.73 4.07 -13.64
C LEU A 76 -9.81 5.13 -13.43
N ARG A 77 -10.22 5.38 -12.17
CA ARG A 77 -11.19 6.41 -11.83
C ARG A 77 -10.70 7.81 -12.21
N ILE A 78 -9.43 8.13 -11.94
CA ILE A 78 -8.81 9.40 -12.33
C ILE A 78 -8.74 9.54 -13.86
N LEU A 79 -8.38 8.48 -14.58
CA LEU A 79 -8.41 8.48 -16.05
C LEU A 79 -9.81 8.71 -16.61
N ASN A 80 -10.83 8.13 -16.00
CA ASN A 80 -12.22 8.33 -16.38
C ASN A 80 -12.67 9.78 -16.12
N LEU A 81 -12.32 10.34 -14.97
CA LEU A 81 -12.56 11.76 -14.67
C LEU A 81 -11.90 12.69 -15.69
N ASN A 82 -10.67 12.40 -16.12
CA ASN A 82 -9.98 13.15 -17.18
C ASN A 82 -10.65 13.05 -18.56
N ARG A 83 -11.46 12.02 -18.75
CA ARG A 83 -12.30 11.84 -19.96
C ARG A 83 -13.72 12.39 -19.77
N ASN A 84 -13.93 13.25 -18.78
CA ASN A 84 -15.24 13.81 -18.41
C ASN A 84 -16.29 12.74 -18.05
N GLN A 85 -15.87 11.55 -17.63
CA GLN A 85 -16.79 10.57 -17.07
C GLN A 85 -17.06 10.89 -15.59
N LYS A 86 -18.28 10.59 -15.16
CA LYS A 86 -18.70 10.83 -13.78
C LYS A 86 -18.12 9.78 -12.84
N ASP A 87 -17.73 10.23 -11.65
CA ASP A 87 -17.36 9.37 -10.54
C ASP A 87 -18.36 9.56 -9.41
N HIS A 88 -19.00 8.48 -8.99
CA HIS A 88 -20.09 8.52 -8.02
C HIS A 88 -19.71 9.15 -6.67
N MET A 89 -18.49 8.87 -6.18
CA MET A 89 -18.00 9.45 -4.93
C MET A 89 -17.80 10.96 -5.08
N VAL A 90 -17.16 11.37 -6.19
CA VAL A 90 -16.88 12.79 -6.46
C VAL A 90 -18.19 13.58 -6.58
N GLU A 91 -19.21 13.03 -7.26
CA GLU A 91 -20.53 13.65 -7.38
C GLU A 91 -21.28 13.68 -6.05
N ALA A 92 -21.33 12.55 -5.33
CA ALA A 92 -22.07 12.44 -4.08
C ALA A 92 -21.52 13.36 -2.98
N MET A 93 -20.20 13.60 -2.98
CA MET A 93 -19.54 14.50 -2.02
C MET A 93 -19.44 15.95 -2.54
N ASP A 94 -19.87 16.22 -3.76
CA ASP A 94 -19.69 17.51 -4.45
C ASP A 94 -18.24 18.01 -4.36
N LEU A 95 -17.27 17.10 -4.57
CA LEU A 95 -15.85 17.39 -4.38
C LEU A 95 -15.36 18.45 -5.37
N LYS A 96 -14.69 19.46 -4.81
CA LYS A 96 -14.12 20.59 -5.57
C LYS A 96 -12.68 20.86 -5.14
N PRO A 97 -11.87 21.51 -5.99
CA PRO A 97 -10.52 21.94 -5.64
C PRO A 97 -10.49 22.75 -4.33
N LYS A 98 -9.43 22.58 -3.57
CA LYS A 98 -9.15 23.24 -2.27
C LYS A 98 -10.02 22.76 -1.10
N MET A 99 -10.88 21.76 -1.28
CA MET A 99 -11.66 21.21 -0.18
C MET A 99 -10.80 20.41 0.80
N SER A 100 -11.33 20.26 2.03
CA SER A 100 -10.80 19.32 3.03
C SER A 100 -11.71 18.11 3.12
N VAL A 101 -11.13 16.91 3.01
CA VAL A 101 -11.84 15.63 3.02
C VAL A 101 -11.33 14.79 4.18
N LEU A 102 -12.26 14.15 4.90
CA LEU A 102 -11.97 13.15 5.91
C LEU A 102 -12.47 11.79 5.42
N ASP A 103 -11.56 10.85 5.20
CA ASP A 103 -11.84 9.46 4.91
C ASP A 103 -11.74 8.64 6.20
N CYS A 104 -12.91 8.28 6.77
CA CYS A 104 -12.99 7.50 8.01
C CYS A 104 -12.75 6.00 7.80
N THR A 105 -12.67 5.54 6.56
CA THR A 105 -12.53 4.13 6.18
C THR A 105 -11.39 3.91 5.20
N LEU A 106 -10.27 4.55 5.44
CA LEU A 106 -9.14 4.66 4.49
C LEU A 106 -8.81 3.37 3.73
N GLY A 107 -8.94 2.20 4.36
CA GLY A 107 -8.63 0.92 3.76
C GLY A 107 -7.24 0.92 3.11
N LEU A 108 -7.20 0.74 1.78
CA LEU A 108 -5.99 0.86 0.95
C LEU A 108 -5.82 2.25 0.32
N GLY A 109 -6.66 3.22 0.66
CA GLY A 109 -6.53 4.61 0.23
C GLY A 109 -7.00 4.89 -1.20
N THR A 110 -7.78 4.02 -1.81
CA THR A 110 -8.28 4.23 -3.19
C THR A 110 -9.12 5.50 -3.27
N ASP A 111 -10.10 5.65 -2.39
CA ASP A 111 -10.99 6.81 -2.34
C ASP A 111 -10.23 8.09 -1.96
N ALA A 112 -9.36 8.00 -0.96
CA ALA A 112 -8.49 9.11 -0.57
C ALA A 112 -7.58 9.57 -1.72
N THR A 113 -7.09 8.65 -2.57
CA THR A 113 -6.28 8.99 -3.75
C THR A 113 -7.10 9.75 -4.79
N VAL A 114 -8.32 9.32 -5.08
CA VAL A 114 -9.23 10.02 -6.01
C VAL A 114 -9.61 11.39 -5.45
N ALA A 115 -9.97 11.46 -4.16
CA ALA A 115 -10.28 12.72 -3.50
C ALA A 115 -9.09 13.69 -3.55
N SER A 116 -7.86 13.21 -3.27
CA SER A 116 -6.64 14.01 -3.33
C SER A 116 -6.40 14.58 -4.72
N TYR A 117 -6.66 13.79 -5.77
CA TYR A 117 -6.58 14.26 -7.15
C TYR A 117 -7.55 15.43 -7.42
N ILE A 118 -8.80 15.34 -6.95
CA ILE A 118 -9.82 16.39 -7.18
C ILE A 118 -9.54 17.65 -6.37
N VAL A 119 -9.19 17.53 -5.08
CA VAL A 119 -8.97 18.71 -4.23
C VAL A 119 -7.65 19.43 -4.56
N GLY A 120 -6.69 18.75 -5.15
CA GLY A 120 -5.44 19.30 -5.64
C GLY A 120 -4.50 19.77 -4.52
N GLU A 121 -3.42 20.47 -4.90
CA GLU A 121 -2.33 20.88 -4.01
C GLU A 121 -2.76 21.77 -2.84
N ASN A 122 -3.79 22.59 -3.05
CA ASN A 122 -4.33 23.50 -2.03
C ASN A 122 -5.48 22.87 -1.22
N GLY A 123 -5.78 21.60 -1.45
CA GLY A 123 -6.75 20.82 -0.70
C GLY A 123 -6.08 19.96 0.38
N LYS A 124 -6.89 19.29 1.18
CA LYS A 124 -6.41 18.38 2.23
C LYS A 124 -7.25 17.12 2.27
N VAL A 125 -6.58 15.96 2.28
CA VAL A 125 -7.24 14.68 2.54
C VAL A 125 -6.63 14.07 3.80
N THR A 126 -7.48 13.72 4.75
CA THR A 126 -7.09 13.05 6.00
C THR A 126 -7.75 11.69 6.02
N GLY A 127 -6.97 10.62 6.12
CA GLY A 127 -7.46 9.24 6.23
C GLY A 127 -7.31 8.71 7.65
N VAL A 128 -8.35 8.02 8.14
CA VAL A 128 -8.33 7.30 9.41
C VAL A 128 -8.34 5.81 9.12
N LYS A 129 -7.37 5.09 9.70
CA LYS A 129 -7.29 3.63 9.60
C LYS A 129 -7.32 3.02 10.99
N VAL A 130 -8.31 2.15 11.22
CA VAL A 130 -8.30 1.31 12.42
C VAL A 130 -7.29 0.18 12.19
N VAL A 131 -6.27 0.12 13.02
CA VAL A 131 -5.34 -1.00 13.08
C VAL A 131 -5.77 -1.86 14.26
N THR A 132 -6.40 -3.00 14.00
CA THR A 132 -6.67 -4.00 15.04
C THR A 132 -5.37 -4.74 15.29
N THR A 133 -4.68 -4.40 16.36
CA THR A 133 -3.67 -5.28 16.95
C THR A 133 -4.44 -6.43 17.55
N GLN A 134 -4.36 -7.62 16.97
CA GLN A 134 -4.79 -8.82 17.67
C GLN A 134 -3.88 -8.93 18.89
N LEU A 135 -4.41 -8.60 20.05
CA LEU A 135 -3.83 -9.05 21.31
C LEU A 135 -3.83 -10.58 21.22
N GLY A 136 -2.63 -11.18 21.28
CA GLY A 136 -2.48 -12.63 21.14
C GLY A 136 -3.53 -13.36 21.97
N GLU A 137 -4.11 -14.42 21.41
CA GLU A 137 -5.02 -15.27 22.15
C GLU A 137 -4.35 -15.67 23.46
N PRO A 138 -5.08 -15.63 24.59
CA PRO A 138 -4.52 -16.12 25.86
C PRO A 138 -4.09 -17.58 25.66
N ASP A 139 -2.91 -17.93 26.14
CA ASP A 139 -2.47 -19.31 26.12
C ASP A 139 -3.53 -20.19 26.84
N SER A 140 -3.49 -21.48 26.58
CA SER A 140 -4.41 -22.47 27.21
C SER A 140 -4.46 -22.40 28.73
N ARG A 141 -3.70 -21.52 29.38
CA ARG A 141 -3.61 -21.27 30.82
C ARG A 141 -4.13 -19.87 31.20
N GLY A 142 -4.71 -19.11 30.26
CA GLY A 142 -5.35 -17.84 30.55
C GLY A 142 -4.38 -16.68 30.87
N ARG A 143 -3.09 -16.79 30.55
CA ARG A 143 -2.11 -15.74 30.81
C ARG A 143 -1.87 -14.92 29.53
N ARG A 144 -2.00 -13.61 29.64
CA ARG A 144 -1.55 -12.67 28.60
C ARG A 144 -0.06 -12.42 28.80
N SER A 145 0.73 -12.62 27.76
CA SER A 145 2.12 -12.20 27.75
C SER A 145 2.20 -10.67 27.75
N PRO A 146 3.19 -10.08 28.44
CA PRO A 146 3.40 -8.64 28.52
C PRO A 146 3.73 -8.00 27.18
#